data_845ae8539bd50bb804be70b7def8dfd7
#
_entry.id   845ae8539bd50bb804be70b7def8dfd7
#
_cell.length_a   1.000
_cell.length_b   1.000
_cell.length_c   1.000
_cell.angle_alpha   90.00
_cell.angle_beta   90.00
_cell.angle_gamma   90.00
#
_symmetry.space_group_name_H-M   'P 1'
#
loop_
_entity.id
_entity.type
_entity.pdbx_description
1 polymer ?
#
loop_
_entity_poly.entity_id
_entity_poly.type
_entity_poly.pdbx_seq_one_letter_code
_entity_poly.pdbx_strand_id
1 'polypeptide(L)'
;AVAVAIARDAGASRRLVVPASAASAWVWVPARGDFEPLALRAALRAKPGMRVALGSLGRGVDGFRRSHLDALTAQRTVARLGMREPLVTYDMIRLVDLVTQDVDAADTFIAHTLGKLATASADLRVSLRAYLEEGCNASLAAARLGTHRNTLLRRLARAEDLLPRPLDGHRTHVAVALEILAWRVARTIP
;
A
#
# COMPACT_ATOMS: atom_id res chain seq x y z
N ALA A 1 -17.90 12.61 11.27
CA ALA A 1 -16.56 13.22 11.15
C ALA A 1 -15.85 12.73 9.88
N VAL A 2 -15.60 11.40 9.69
CA VAL A 2 -14.80 10.87 8.55
C VAL A 2 -15.46 11.13 7.21
N ALA A 3 -16.77 10.86 7.04
CA ALA A 3 -17.49 11.17 5.80
C ALA A 3 -17.46 12.67 5.43
N VAL A 4 -17.36 13.55 6.42
CA VAL A 4 -17.17 14.99 6.20
C VAL A 4 -15.75 15.30 5.73
N ALA A 5 -14.74 14.65 6.32
CA ALA A 5 -13.35 14.79 5.90
C ALA A 5 -13.12 14.33 4.46
N ILE A 6 -13.69 13.18 4.07
CA ILE A 6 -13.65 12.70 2.68
C ILE A 6 -14.28 13.72 1.73
N ALA A 7 -15.47 14.24 2.06
CA ALA A 7 -16.15 15.23 1.22
C ALA A 7 -15.34 16.52 1.09
N ARG A 8 -14.69 16.97 2.17
CA ARG A 8 -13.80 18.14 2.17
C ARG A 8 -12.60 17.94 1.23
N ASP A 9 -11.90 16.80 1.35
CA ASP A 9 -10.75 16.49 0.50
C ASP A 9 -11.15 16.38 -0.99
N ALA A 10 -12.37 15.87 -1.26
CA ALA A 10 -12.91 15.77 -2.62
C ALA A 10 -13.48 17.10 -3.16
N GLY A 11 -13.46 18.18 -2.39
CA GLY A 11 -14.10 19.47 -2.77
C GLY A 11 -15.60 19.36 -2.97
N ALA A 12 -16.28 18.41 -2.28
CA ALA A 12 -17.69 18.12 -2.46
C ALA A 12 -18.55 18.65 -1.31
N SER A 13 -19.69 19.26 -1.66
CA SER A 13 -20.73 19.66 -0.70
C SER A 13 -21.72 18.53 -0.39
N ARG A 14 -21.81 17.51 -1.24
CA ARG A 14 -22.74 16.40 -1.13
C ARG A 14 -22.01 15.09 -0.92
N ARG A 15 -22.65 14.16 -0.22
CA ARG A 15 -22.19 12.79 -0.02
C ARG A 15 -23.38 11.87 0.20
N LEU A 16 -23.28 10.64 -0.28
CA LEU A 16 -24.22 9.57 0.06
C LEU A 16 -23.55 8.71 1.13
N VAL A 17 -24.25 8.46 2.22
CA VAL A 17 -23.79 7.58 3.31
C VAL A 17 -24.84 6.49 3.50
N VAL A 18 -24.45 5.25 3.35
CA VAL A 18 -25.32 4.08 3.52
C VAL A 18 -24.71 3.20 4.61
N PRO A 19 -25.40 2.99 5.74
CA PRO A 19 -24.97 2.01 6.75
C PRO A 19 -24.92 0.61 6.13
N ALA A 20 -23.79 -0.07 6.24
CA ALA A 20 -23.60 -1.44 5.79
C ALA A 20 -23.73 -2.44 6.94
N SER A 21 -23.38 -2.03 8.15
CA SER A 21 -23.55 -2.78 9.41
C SER A 21 -23.52 -1.83 10.60
N ALA A 22 -23.63 -2.35 11.81
CA ALA A 22 -23.48 -1.57 13.04
C ALA A 22 -22.09 -0.90 13.16
N ALA A 23 -21.06 -1.45 12.51
CA ALA A 23 -19.68 -0.98 12.59
C ALA A 23 -19.13 -0.41 11.27
N SER A 24 -19.90 -0.44 10.17
CA SER A 24 -19.41 -0.02 8.86
C SER A 24 -20.44 0.76 8.07
N ALA A 25 -19.97 1.67 7.23
CA ALA A 25 -20.79 2.43 6.30
C ALA A 25 -20.08 2.60 4.97
N TRP A 26 -20.84 2.61 3.89
CA TRP A 26 -20.38 3.02 2.58
C TRP A 26 -20.61 4.50 2.39
N VAL A 27 -19.60 5.16 1.80
CA VAL A 27 -19.65 6.61 1.57
C VAL A 27 -19.26 6.89 0.14
N TRP A 28 -20.12 7.51 -0.62
CA TRP A 28 -19.82 8.01 -1.95
C TRP A 28 -19.75 9.52 -1.93
N VAL A 29 -18.71 10.04 -2.54
CA VAL A 29 -18.44 11.48 -2.62
C VAL A 29 -18.12 11.83 -4.06
N PRO A 30 -18.81 12.81 -4.67
CA PRO A 30 -18.43 13.33 -5.96
C PRO A 30 -17.05 14.00 -5.87
N ALA A 31 -16.09 13.57 -6.71
CA ALA A 31 -14.77 14.21 -6.80
C ALA A 31 -14.60 14.90 -8.15
N ARG A 32 -13.92 16.05 -8.17
CA ARG A 32 -13.74 16.86 -9.38
C ARG A 32 -12.34 16.77 -10.01
N GLY A 33 -11.50 15.90 -9.51
CA GLY A 33 -10.11 15.73 -9.96
C GLY A 33 -9.33 14.83 -9.04
N ASP A 34 -8.03 14.99 -9.02
CA ASP A 34 -7.14 14.25 -8.15
C ASP A 34 -7.54 14.41 -6.68
N PHE A 35 -7.50 13.31 -5.95
CA PHE A 35 -7.96 13.24 -4.58
C PHE A 35 -6.79 13.00 -3.63
N GLU A 36 -6.42 14.06 -2.89
CA GLU A 36 -5.42 13.97 -1.83
C GLU A 36 -6.11 13.85 -0.46
N PRO A 37 -6.05 12.70 0.23
CA PRO A 37 -6.83 12.45 1.45
C PRO A 37 -6.22 13.08 2.71
N LEU A 38 -5.87 14.37 2.69
CA LEU A 38 -5.19 15.06 3.80
C LEU A 38 -6.06 15.24 5.04
N ALA A 39 -7.28 15.76 4.87
CA ALA A 39 -8.22 15.95 5.97
C ALA A 39 -8.71 14.59 6.51
N LEU A 40 -8.86 13.59 5.61
CA LEU A 40 -9.19 12.22 5.99
C LEU A 40 -8.09 11.60 6.85
N ARG A 41 -6.81 11.72 6.46
CA ARG A 41 -5.68 11.24 7.26
C ARG A 41 -5.65 11.90 8.66
N ALA A 42 -5.89 13.21 8.73
CA ALA A 42 -5.99 13.92 10.00
C ALA A 42 -7.16 13.40 10.87
N ALA A 43 -8.33 13.20 10.25
CA ALA A 43 -9.51 12.68 10.95
C ALA A 43 -9.32 11.24 11.46
N LEU A 44 -8.57 10.41 10.74
CA LEU A 44 -8.26 9.03 11.15
C LEU A 44 -7.24 8.99 12.30
N ARG A 45 -6.25 9.89 12.31
CA ARG A 45 -5.35 10.03 13.48
C ARG A 45 -6.10 10.35 14.76
N ALA A 46 -7.16 11.14 14.67
CA ALA A 46 -8.00 11.49 15.82
C ALA A 46 -8.98 10.38 16.25
N LYS A 47 -9.04 9.26 15.52
CA LYS A 47 -9.97 8.15 15.80
C LYS A 47 -9.26 6.80 15.65
N PRO A 48 -8.45 6.40 16.62
CA PRO A 48 -7.80 5.10 16.63
C PRO A 48 -8.81 3.96 16.48
N GLY A 49 -8.47 2.96 15.64
CA GLY A 49 -9.34 1.81 15.35
C GLY A 49 -10.29 1.99 14.17
N MET A 50 -10.50 3.23 13.68
CA MET A 50 -11.24 3.45 12.44
C MET A 50 -10.36 3.17 11.22
N ARG A 51 -10.92 2.49 10.22
CA ARG A 51 -10.25 2.20 8.94
C ARG A 51 -11.13 2.65 7.79
N VAL A 52 -10.48 3.10 6.73
CA VAL A 52 -11.13 3.52 5.49
C VAL A 52 -10.43 2.85 4.32
N ALA A 53 -11.23 2.22 3.46
CA ALA A 53 -10.80 1.75 2.15
C ALA A 53 -11.42 2.66 1.08
N LEU A 54 -10.60 3.19 0.19
CA LEU A 54 -11.03 4.04 -0.92
C LEU A 54 -10.95 3.26 -2.23
N GLY A 55 -12.01 3.32 -3.02
CA GLY A 55 -12.02 2.85 -4.40
C GLY A 55 -11.44 3.89 -5.36
N SER A 56 -11.20 3.47 -6.59
CA SER A 56 -10.72 4.33 -7.67
C SER A 56 -11.75 5.39 -8.03
N LEU A 57 -11.28 6.51 -8.58
CA LEU A 57 -12.17 7.51 -9.17
C LEU A 57 -12.84 6.96 -10.41
N GLY A 58 -14.14 7.20 -10.57
CA GLY A 58 -14.91 6.74 -11.69
C GLY A 58 -15.95 7.76 -12.16
N ARG A 59 -16.38 7.68 -13.41
CA ARG A 59 -17.37 8.56 -14.01
C ARG A 59 -18.64 7.78 -14.40
N GLY A 60 -19.79 8.43 -14.20
CA GLY A 60 -21.09 7.84 -14.55
C GLY A 60 -21.46 6.63 -13.67
N VAL A 61 -22.46 5.88 -14.10
CA VAL A 61 -22.99 4.73 -13.35
C VAL A 61 -21.95 3.61 -13.23
N ASP A 62 -21.23 3.32 -14.30
CA ASP A 62 -20.20 2.27 -14.31
C ASP A 62 -19.03 2.64 -13.41
N GLY A 63 -18.63 3.93 -13.42
CA GLY A 63 -17.59 4.43 -12.52
C GLY A 63 -18.02 4.39 -11.05
N PHE A 64 -19.26 4.72 -10.74
CA PHE A 64 -19.83 4.59 -9.40
C PHE A 64 -19.78 3.12 -8.91
N ARG A 65 -20.22 2.18 -9.75
CA ARG A 65 -20.18 0.75 -9.44
C ARG A 65 -18.77 0.24 -9.26
N ARG A 66 -17.86 0.60 -10.18
CA ARG A 66 -16.44 0.19 -10.11
C ARG A 66 -15.77 0.71 -8.86
N SER A 67 -15.92 2.01 -8.56
CA SER A 67 -15.36 2.61 -7.35
C SER A 67 -15.80 1.87 -6.07
N HIS A 68 -17.07 1.46 -6.00
CA HIS A 68 -17.57 0.67 -4.88
C HIS A 68 -16.92 -0.70 -4.79
N LEU A 69 -16.82 -1.43 -5.90
CA LEU A 69 -16.19 -2.75 -5.94
C LEU A 69 -14.71 -2.68 -5.60
N ASP A 70 -14.01 -1.65 -6.07
CA ASP A 70 -12.60 -1.39 -5.75
C ASP A 70 -12.42 -1.15 -4.24
N ALA A 71 -13.28 -0.34 -3.62
CA ALA A 71 -13.25 -0.12 -2.18
C ALA A 71 -13.50 -1.40 -1.37
N LEU A 72 -14.45 -2.24 -1.81
CA LEU A 72 -14.71 -3.53 -1.20
C LEU A 72 -13.53 -4.50 -1.37
N THR A 73 -12.86 -4.48 -2.51
CA THR A 73 -11.66 -5.27 -2.76
C THR A 73 -10.54 -4.83 -1.85
N ALA A 74 -10.29 -3.52 -1.74
CA ALA A 74 -9.30 -2.97 -0.81
C ALA A 74 -9.60 -3.39 0.65
N GLN A 75 -10.85 -3.29 1.08
CA GLN A 75 -11.28 -3.70 2.42
C GLN A 75 -11.01 -5.19 2.67
N ARG A 76 -11.37 -6.07 1.71
CA ARG A 76 -11.17 -7.52 1.82
C ARG A 76 -9.69 -7.90 1.85
N THR A 77 -8.88 -7.26 1.02
CA THR A 77 -7.43 -7.51 0.98
C THR A 77 -6.76 -7.11 2.28
N VAL A 78 -7.11 -5.94 2.83
CA VAL A 78 -6.67 -5.50 4.16
C VAL A 78 -7.04 -6.51 5.25
N ALA A 79 -8.27 -7.02 5.22
CA ALA A 79 -8.73 -8.00 6.20
C ALA A 79 -8.02 -9.35 6.03
N ARG A 80 -7.89 -9.86 4.79
CA ARG A 80 -7.21 -11.12 4.45
C ARG A 80 -5.75 -11.12 4.88
N LEU A 81 -5.04 -10.02 4.62
CA LEU A 81 -3.62 -9.88 4.96
C LEU A 81 -3.38 -9.39 6.39
N GLY A 82 -4.44 -9.10 7.16
CA GLY A 82 -4.35 -8.63 8.53
C GLY A 82 -3.66 -7.28 8.68
N MET A 83 -3.73 -6.44 7.67
CA MET A 83 -3.12 -5.09 7.66
C MET A 83 -3.79 -4.19 8.70
N ARG A 84 -3.00 -3.29 9.30
CA ARG A 84 -3.50 -2.32 10.30
C ARG A 84 -3.55 -0.89 9.80
N GLU A 85 -3.25 -0.67 8.52
CA GLU A 85 -3.27 0.65 7.92
C GLU A 85 -4.65 1.32 8.08
N PRO A 86 -4.72 2.54 8.63
CA PRO A 86 -5.98 3.23 8.84
C PRO A 86 -6.63 3.71 7.55
N LEU A 87 -5.84 3.92 6.50
CA LEU A 87 -6.29 4.36 5.18
C LEU A 87 -5.58 3.58 4.09
N VAL A 88 -6.37 2.88 3.28
CA VAL A 88 -5.88 2.16 2.10
C VAL A 88 -6.68 2.59 0.89
N THR A 89 -6.00 2.88 -0.23
CA THR A 89 -6.65 3.09 -1.52
C THR A 89 -6.51 1.83 -2.37
N TYR A 90 -7.46 1.60 -3.27
CA TYR A 90 -7.39 0.45 -4.19
C TYR A 90 -6.10 0.49 -5.04
N ASP A 91 -5.70 1.69 -5.50
CA ASP A 91 -4.50 1.84 -6.30
C ASP A 91 -3.22 1.42 -5.57
N MET A 92 -3.16 1.65 -4.25
CA MET A 92 -2.01 1.21 -3.42
C MET A 92 -1.90 -0.30 -3.32
N ILE A 93 -3.03 -1.03 -3.33
CA ILE A 93 -3.04 -2.47 -3.01
C ILE A 93 -3.43 -3.35 -4.20
N ARG A 94 -3.75 -2.76 -5.35
CA ARG A 94 -4.24 -3.49 -6.52
C ARG A 94 -3.29 -4.62 -6.96
N LEU A 95 -1.99 -4.34 -7.01
CA LEU A 95 -0.99 -5.36 -7.32
C LEU A 95 -0.96 -6.43 -6.22
N VAL A 96 -0.93 -6.01 -4.97
CA VAL A 96 -0.88 -6.92 -3.81
C VAL A 96 -2.13 -7.81 -3.78
N ASP A 97 -3.32 -7.26 -4.06
CA ASP A 97 -4.53 -8.06 -4.15
C ASP A 97 -4.43 -9.16 -5.21
N LEU A 98 -3.97 -8.79 -6.42
CA LEU A 98 -3.83 -9.73 -7.54
C LEU A 98 -2.85 -10.88 -7.22
N VAL A 99 -1.71 -10.57 -6.60
CA VAL A 99 -0.63 -11.56 -6.37
C VAL A 99 -0.77 -12.31 -5.05
N THR A 100 -1.74 -11.94 -4.20
CA THR A 100 -1.98 -12.61 -2.90
C THR A 100 -3.34 -13.29 -2.82
N GLN A 101 -3.98 -13.59 -3.96
CA GLN A 101 -5.23 -14.36 -3.97
C GLN A 101 -5.02 -15.74 -3.35
N ASP A 102 -3.87 -16.36 -3.61
CA ASP A 102 -3.34 -17.52 -2.92
C ASP A 102 -2.21 -17.08 -1.99
N VAL A 103 -2.47 -17.15 -0.69
CA VAL A 103 -1.53 -16.66 0.35
C VAL A 103 -0.31 -17.57 0.46
N ASP A 104 -0.48 -18.89 0.31
CA ASP A 104 0.61 -19.85 0.43
C ASP A 104 1.54 -19.78 -0.79
N ALA A 105 0.96 -19.61 -1.99
CA ALA A 105 1.74 -19.37 -3.19
C ALA A 105 2.54 -18.05 -3.11
N ALA A 106 1.93 -16.99 -2.55
CA ALA A 106 2.61 -15.73 -2.34
C ALA A 106 3.75 -15.85 -1.31
N ASP A 107 3.59 -16.64 -0.24
CA ASP A 107 4.65 -16.91 0.73
C ASP A 107 5.81 -17.68 0.10
N THR A 108 5.50 -18.69 -0.69
CA THR A 108 6.50 -19.45 -1.46
C THR A 108 7.26 -18.54 -2.43
N PHE A 109 6.55 -17.67 -3.14
CA PHE A 109 7.15 -16.69 -4.05
C PHE A 109 8.12 -15.74 -3.32
N ILE A 110 7.70 -15.19 -2.18
CA ILE A 110 8.55 -14.31 -1.36
C ILE A 110 9.82 -15.05 -0.91
N ALA A 111 9.67 -16.24 -0.37
CA ALA A 111 10.80 -17.03 0.14
C ALA A 111 11.81 -17.36 -0.97
N HIS A 112 11.34 -17.81 -2.14
CA HIS A 112 12.19 -18.13 -3.28
C HIS A 112 12.84 -16.89 -3.92
N THR A 113 12.15 -15.75 -3.92
CA THR A 113 12.64 -14.54 -4.57
C THR A 113 13.60 -13.76 -3.70
N LEU A 114 13.30 -13.60 -2.41
CA LEU A 114 14.09 -12.79 -1.50
C LEU A 114 15.10 -13.59 -0.69
N GLY A 115 14.90 -14.89 -0.51
CA GLY A 115 15.78 -15.73 0.29
C GLY A 115 16.00 -15.15 1.70
N LYS A 116 17.26 -15.01 2.11
CA LYS A 116 17.64 -14.45 3.42
C LYS A 116 17.21 -12.98 3.60
N LEU A 117 17.01 -12.24 2.53
CA LEU A 117 16.55 -10.85 2.60
C LEU A 117 15.13 -10.74 3.18
N ALA A 118 14.28 -11.76 3.00
CA ALA A 118 12.92 -11.76 3.52
C ALA A 118 12.86 -11.55 5.05
N THR A 119 13.80 -12.14 5.78
CA THR A 119 13.91 -12.06 7.24
C THR A 119 14.98 -11.09 7.74
N ALA A 120 15.69 -10.40 6.85
CA ALA A 120 16.71 -9.42 7.19
C ALA A 120 16.10 -8.15 7.82
N SER A 121 16.96 -7.20 8.22
CA SER A 121 16.51 -5.94 8.80
C SER A 121 15.58 -5.16 7.86
N ALA A 122 14.61 -4.46 8.42
CA ALA A 122 13.67 -3.62 7.66
C ALA A 122 14.42 -2.57 6.81
N ASP A 123 15.50 -2.01 7.31
CA ASP A 123 16.31 -1.02 6.61
C ASP A 123 16.84 -1.50 5.26
N LEU A 124 17.26 -2.78 5.16
CA LEU A 124 17.76 -3.34 3.91
C LEU A 124 16.61 -3.47 2.90
N ARG A 125 15.48 -4.02 3.34
CA ARG A 125 14.29 -4.19 2.49
C ARG A 125 13.73 -2.86 2.01
N VAL A 126 13.58 -1.89 2.91
CA VAL A 126 13.10 -0.54 2.59
C VAL A 126 14.07 0.17 1.64
N SER A 127 15.39 0.02 1.83
CA SER A 127 16.40 0.62 0.98
C SER A 127 16.37 0.03 -0.43
N LEU A 128 16.28 -1.29 -0.57
CA LEU A 128 16.20 -1.94 -1.88
C LEU A 128 14.88 -1.63 -2.59
N ARG A 129 13.74 -1.61 -1.87
CA ARG A 129 12.45 -1.23 -2.42
C ARG A 129 12.48 0.21 -2.95
N ALA A 130 12.92 1.18 -2.16
CA ALA A 130 13.03 2.57 -2.60
C ALA A 130 13.94 2.72 -3.83
N TYR A 131 15.06 1.99 -3.87
CA TYR A 131 15.97 2.01 -5.01
C TYR A 131 15.29 1.50 -6.30
N LEU A 132 14.53 0.42 -6.23
CA LEU A 132 13.79 -0.12 -7.37
C LEU A 132 12.65 0.83 -7.81
N GLU A 133 11.91 1.41 -6.88
CA GLU A 133 10.83 2.37 -7.13
C GLU A 133 11.34 3.66 -7.80
N GLU A 134 12.57 4.10 -7.47
CA GLU A 134 13.23 5.26 -8.09
C GLU A 134 14.00 4.88 -9.37
N GLY A 135 13.63 3.80 -10.04
CA GLY A 135 14.24 3.37 -11.31
C GLY A 135 15.73 3.02 -11.19
N CYS A 136 16.13 2.46 -10.06
CA CYS A 136 17.52 2.15 -9.72
C CYS A 136 18.42 3.40 -9.57
N ASN A 137 17.85 4.53 -9.19
CA ASN A 137 18.60 5.75 -8.91
C ASN A 137 18.91 5.90 -7.41
N ALA A 138 20.15 5.61 -7.03
CA ALA A 138 20.57 5.66 -5.64
C ALA A 138 20.50 7.06 -5.01
N SER A 139 20.65 8.13 -5.78
CA SER A 139 20.55 9.49 -5.26
C SER A 139 19.13 9.88 -4.91
N LEU A 140 18.18 9.57 -5.80
CA LEU A 140 16.74 9.79 -5.55
C LEU A 140 16.24 8.93 -4.40
N ALA A 141 16.60 7.65 -4.37
CA ALA A 141 16.23 6.76 -3.28
C ALA A 141 16.79 7.20 -1.91
N ALA A 142 18.02 7.68 -1.87
CA ALA A 142 18.62 8.22 -0.66
C ALA A 142 17.89 9.48 -0.17
N ALA A 143 17.60 10.41 -1.07
CA ALA A 143 16.83 11.63 -0.77
C ALA A 143 15.44 11.28 -0.23
N ARG A 144 14.72 10.35 -0.88
CA ARG A 144 13.39 9.88 -0.46
C ARG A 144 13.40 9.27 0.95
N LEU A 145 14.46 8.53 1.30
CA LEU A 145 14.62 7.90 2.61
C LEU A 145 15.25 8.81 3.67
N GLY A 146 15.59 10.06 3.33
CA GLY A 146 16.27 10.97 4.25
C GLY A 146 17.63 10.44 4.73
N THR A 147 18.36 9.69 3.89
CA THR A 147 19.65 9.07 4.23
C THR A 147 20.76 9.54 3.29
N HIS A 148 22.01 9.36 3.71
CA HIS A 148 23.14 9.68 2.86
C HIS A 148 23.34 8.62 1.77
N ARG A 149 23.70 9.03 0.55
CA ARG A 149 23.90 8.14 -0.61
C ARG A 149 24.84 6.96 -0.32
N ASN A 150 25.94 7.19 0.38
CA ASN A 150 26.90 6.13 0.71
C ASN A 150 26.31 5.10 1.70
N THR A 151 25.47 5.54 2.63
CA THR A 151 24.72 4.63 3.53
C THR A 151 23.75 3.77 2.74
N LEU A 152 23.03 4.37 1.79
CA LEU A 152 22.14 3.61 0.91
C LEU A 152 22.93 2.57 0.09
N LEU A 153 24.02 2.96 -0.57
CA LEU A 153 24.83 2.04 -1.38
C LEU A 153 25.33 0.84 -0.56
N ARG A 154 25.80 1.07 0.68
CA ARG A 154 26.20 -0.04 1.59
C ARG A 154 25.03 -0.96 1.94
N ARG A 155 23.82 -0.39 2.16
CA ARG A 155 22.63 -1.19 2.42
C ARG A 155 22.21 -1.99 1.18
N LEU A 156 22.30 -1.41 -0.01
CA LEU A 156 21.99 -2.10 -1.27
C LEU A 156 22.94 -3.28 -1.50
N ALA A 157 24.25 -3.07 -1.38
CA ALA A 157 25.22 -4.16 -1.50
C ALA A 157 24.90 -5.30 -0.52
N ARG A 158 24.61 -4.96 0.75
CA ARG A 158 24.24 -5.97 1.73
C ARG A 158 22.91 -6.67 1.43
N ALA A 159 21.95 -5.94 0.87
CA ALA A 159 20.67 -6.54 0.46
C ALA A 159 20.87 -7.51 -0.72
N GLU A 160 21.71 -7.16 -1.69
CA GLU A 160 22.04 -8.01 -2.84
C GLU A 160 22.77 -9.29 -2.40
N ASP A 161 23.68 -9.24 -1.45
CA ASP A 161 24.35 -10.43 -0.87
C ASP A 161 23.36 -11.43 -0.25
N LEU A 162 22.19 -10.98 0.16
CA LEU A 162 21.15 -11.81 0.80
C LEU A 162 20.14 -12.40 -0.19
N LEU A 163 20.15 -11.91 -1.43
CA LEU A 163 19.29 -12.44 -2.49
C LEU A 163 19.82 -13.80 -2.98
N PRO A 164 18.94 -14.74 -3.32
CA PRO A 164 19.35 -16.05 -3.85
C PRO A 164 19.89 -15.98 -5.28
N ARG A 165 19.60 -14.90 -6.00
CA ARG A 165 20.04 -14.63 -7.38
C ARG A 165 20.41 -13.15 -7.53
N PRO A 166 21.30 -12.80 -8.46
CA PRO A 166 21.63 -11.41 -8.77
C PRO A 166 20.37 -10.59 -9.04
N LEU A 167 20.36 -9.35 -8.58
CA LEU A 167 19.24 -8.42 -8.80
C LEU A 167 19.02 -8.14 -10.28
N ASP A 168 20.11 -8.11 -11.04
CA ASP A 168 20.04 -7.90 -12.50
C ASP A 168 19.29 -9.05 -13.17
N GLY A 169 18.33 -8.72 -14.04
CA GLY A 169 17.42 -9.67 -14.67
C GLY A 169 16.24 -10.13 -13.79
N HIS A 170 16.23 -9.82 -12.48
CA HIS A 170 15.18 -10.25 -11.55
C HIS A 170 14.50 -9.09 -10.80
N ARG A 171 14.77 -7.85 -11.18
CA ARG A 171 14.29 -6.63 -10.51
C ARG A 171 12.79 -6.60 -10.28
N THR A 172 12.02 -6.98 -11.30
CA THR A 172 10.54 -7.00 -11.20
C THR A 172 10.06 -7.99 -10.14
N HIS A 173 10.63 -9.21 -10.12
CA HIS A 173 10.23 -10.21 -9.11
C HIS A 173 10.58 -9.75 -7.71
N VAL A 174 11.78 -9.18 -7.51
CA VAL A 174 12.24 -8.65 -6.23
C VAL A 174 11.36 -7.47 -5.79
N ALA A 175 11.01 -6.57 -6.70
CA ALA A 175 10.12 -5.44 -6.39
C ALA A 175 8.74 -5.92 -5.93
N VAL A 176 8.13 -6.86 -6.66
CA VAL A 176 6.82 -7.45 -6.28
C VAL A 176 6.91 -8.17 -4.93
N ALA A 177 7.95 -8.97 -4.70
CA ALA A 177 8.11 -9.69 -3.44
C ALA A 177 8.31 -8.75 -2.25
N LEU A 178 9.08 -7.67 -2.43
CA LEU A 178 9.27 -6.63 -1.40
C LEU A 178 7.98 -5.85 -1.14
N GLU A 179 7.18 -5.60 -2.18
CA GLU A 179 5.87 -4.96 -2.04
C GLU A 179 4.92 -5.81 -1.22
N ILE A 180 4.75 -7.09 -1.55
CA ILE A 180 3.90 -8.01 -0.77
C ILE A 180 4.37 -8.06 0.69
N LEU A 181 5.68 -8.21 0.90
CA LEU A 181 6.26 -8.31 2.24
C LEU A 181 6.06 -7.03 3.05
N ALA A 182 6.17 -5.85 2.44
CA ALA A 182 5.95 -4.57 3.12
C ALA A 182 4.52 -4.48 3.70
N TRP A 183 3.51 -4.93 2.95
CA TRP A 183 2.13 -4.96 3.40
C TRP A 183 1.86 -6.02 4.48
N ARG A 184 2.65 -7.09 4.53
CA ARG A 184 2.53 -8.17 5.52
C ARG A 184 3.25 -7.88 6.83
N VAL A 185 4.39 -7.22 6.80
CA VAL A 185 5.19 -6.88 8.01
C VAL A 185 4.45 -5.90 8.92
N ALA A 186 3.51 -5.12 8.42
CA ALA A 186 2.55 -4.38 9.26
C ALA A 186 1.75 -5.28 10.23
N ARG A 187 1.83 -6.61 10.07
CA ARG A 187 1.17 -7.65 10.90
C ARG A 187 1.98 -8.09 12.13
N THR A 188 3.30 -7.88 12.17
CA THR A 188 4.21 -8.55 13.10
C THR A 188 4.81 -7.64 14.17
N ILE A 189 4.35 -6.40 14.29
CA ILE A 189 4.75 -5.54 15.42
C ILE A 189 3.68 -5.67 16.50
N PRO A 190 4.01 -6.32 17.66
CA PRO A 190 3.11 -6.45 18.78
C PRO A 190 2.76 -5.09 19.40
#